data_f3ac53f66dccba2dece52fc9566e7cce
#
_entry.id   f3ac53f66dccba2dece52fc9566e7cce
#
_cell.length_a   1.000
_cell.length_b   1.000
_cell.length_c   1.000
_cell.angle_alpha   90.00
_cell.angle_beta   90.00
_cell.angle_gamma   90.00
#
_symmetry.space_group_name_H-M   'P 1'
#
loop_
_entity.id
_entity.type
_entity.pdbx_description
1 polymer ?
#
loop_
_entity_poly.entity_id
_entity_poly.type
_entity_poly.pdbx_seq_one_letter_code
_entity_poly.pdbx_strand_id
1 'polypeptide(L)'
;QIHRLHPAQIPSSGNVVITITGKHFEKESLVHVGNSPCGNVTFKDDKIMCVAPEHEAGKAPITIAVRGHKNRGAILSESSLKASQNRACLMYLGPIVLSLTPDHGPWSGGEKLRIFGEGFGNREKDIRVSIGGTDCKNVHLKSQKIMECETQPSQTGEQDVRVFVNGVSSEESVVIHLRSTDFGYHLSSICTL
;
A
#
# COMPACT_ATOMS: atom_id res chain seq x y z
N GLN A 1 -14.95 -24.88 -6.44
CA GLN A 1 -15.01 -23.91 -7.53
C GLN A 1 -15.34 -22.52 -6.95
N ILE A 2 -14.54 -21.47 -7.28
CA ILE A 2 -14.78 -20.10 -6.86
C ILE A 2 -15.75 -19.44 -7.86
N HIS A 3 -16.79 -18.79 -7.35
CA HIS A 3 -17.79 -18.09 -8.15
C HIS A 3 -17.64 -16.56 -8.04
N ARG A 4 -17.35 -16.07 -6.83
CA ARG A 4 -17.26 -14.63 -6.55
C ARG A 4 -16.24 -14.34 -5.47
N LEU A 5 -15.57 -13.20 -5.62
CA LEU A 5 -14.66 -12.61 -4.65
C LEU A 5 -15.15 -11.20 -4.27
N HIS A 6 -15.17 -10.89 -2.98
CA HIS A 6 -15.54 -9.56 -2.50
C HIS A 6 -14.75 -9.18 -1.23
N PRO A 7 -14.15 -8.00 -1.18
CA PRO A 7 -13.92 -7.11 -2.30
C PRO A 7 -12.97 -7.73 -3.33
N ALA A 8 -13.05 -7.28 -4.59
CA ALA A 8 -12.18 -7.74 -5.67
C ALA A 8 -10.86 -6.95 -5.74
N GLN A 9 -10.80 -5.79 -5.08
CA GLN A 9 -9.66 -4.89 -5.00
C GLN A 9 -9.43 -4.49 -3.56
N ILE A 10 -8.17 -4.50 -3.12
CA ILE A 10 -7.75 -4.11 -1.77
C ILE A 10 -6.41 -3.37 -1.82
N PRO A 11 -6.06 -2.59 -0.79
CA PRO A 11 -4.73 -1.98 -0.69
C PRO A 11 -3.60 -3.03 -0.65
N SER A 12 -2.43 -2.68 -1.16
CA SER A 12 -1.22 -3.53 -1.14
C SER A 12 -0.76 -3.89 0.28
N SER A 13 -1.14 -3.10 1.27
CA SER A 13 -0.92 -3.38 2.69
C SER A 13 -1.70 -4.60 3.22
N GLY A 14 -2.66 -5.14 2.43
CA GLY A 14 -3.49 -6.26 2.86
C GLY A 14 -4.34 -5.92 4.08
N ASN A 15 -4.45 -6.89 5.00
CA ASN A 15 -5.20 -6.77 6.27
C ASN A 15 -6.70 -6.44 6.09
N VAL A 16 -7.26 -6.82 4.97
CA VAL A 16 -8.67 -6.67 4.61
C VAL A 16 -9.34 -8.05 4.64
N VAL A 17 -10.53 -8.14 5.22
CA VAL A 17 -11.33 -9.36 5.17
C VAL A 17 -11.89 -9.52 3.75
N ILE A 18 -11.54 -10.61 3.10
CA ILE A 18 -12.09 -11.01 1.81
C ILE A 18 -13.09 -12.15 1.99
N THR A 19 -14.14 -12.14 1.18
CA THR A 19 -15.15 -13.20 1.14
C THR A 19 -15.08 -13.89 -0.22
N ILE A 20 -14.82 -15.18 -0.20
CA ILE A 20 -14.77 -16.04 -1.37
C ILE A 20 -16.04 -16.88 -1.37
N THR A 21 -16.87 -16.73 -2.40
CA THR A 21 -18.11 -17.52 -2.55
C THR A 21 -17.88 -18.58 -3.63
N GLY A 22 -18.34 -19.79 -3.37
CA GLY A 22 -18.15 -20.89 -4.31
C GLY A 22 -18.83 -22.18 -3.86
N LYS A 23 -18.40 -23.31 -4.40
CA LYS A 23 -18.94 -24.64 -4.06
C LYS A 23 -17.82 -25.61 -3.75
N HIS A 24 -18.15 -26.64 -2.96
CA HIS A 24 -17.25 -27.71 -2.59
C HIS A 24 -16.02 -27.24 -1.80
N PHE A 25 -16.25 -26.33 -0.85
CA PHE A 25 -15.25 -25.95 0.13
C PHE A 25 -15.24 -26.96 1.28
N GLU A 26 -14.06 -27.40 1.68
CA GLU A 26 -13.87 -28.26 2.85
C GLU A 26 -13.40 -27.42 4.03
N LYS A 27 -13.89 -27.73 5.24
CA LYS A 27 -13.62 -26.94 6.46
C LYS A 27 -12.15 -26.82 6.85
N GLU A 28 -11.28 -27.68 6.29
CA GLU A 28 -9.84 -27.65 6.55
C GLU A 28 -9.03 -27.16 5.36
N SER A 29 -9.66 -26.51 4.38
CA SER A 29 -8.96 -25.98 3.22
C SER A 29 -8.02 -24.82 3.62
N LEU A 30 -6.83 -24.82 3.03
CA LEU A 30 -5.89 -23.71 3.13
C LEU A 30 -6.16 -22.72 2.00
N VAL A 31 -6.25 -21.45 2.33
CA VAL A 31 -6.43 -20.39 1.35
C VAL A 31 -5.14 -19.60 1.22
N HIS A 32 -4.65 -19.46 0.00
CA HIS A 32 -3.50 -18.62 -0.33
C HIS A 32 -3.90 -17.53 -1.31
N VAL A 33 -3.29 -16.37 -1.15
CA VAL A 33 -3.34 -15.25 -2.09
C VAL A 33 -1.92 -15.00 -2.58
N GLY A 34 -1.69 -15.22 -3.87
CA GLY A 34 -0.33 -15.35 -4.38
C GLY A 34 0.38 -16.53 -3.70
N ASN A 35 1.54 -16.25 -3.11
CA ASN A 35 2.35 -17.24 -2.38
C ASN A 35 2.12 -17.21 -0.86
N SER A 36 1.30 -16.30 -0.36
CA SER A 36 1.11 -16.07 1.07
C SER A 36 -0.22 -16.65 1.57
N PRO A 37 -0.26 -17.26 2.77
CA PRO A 37 -1.49 -17.79 3.33
C PRO A 37 -2.41 -16.66 3.80
N CYS A 38 -3.73 -16.83 3.61
CA CYS A 38 -4.74 -16.00 4.24
C CYS A 38 -4.76 -16.22 5.76
N GLY A 39 -4.93 -15.14 6.53
CA GLY A 39 -5.15 -15.20 7.97
C GLY A 39 -6.60 -15.45 8.34
N ASN A 40 -6.84 -15.94 9.57
CA ASN A 40 -8.18 -16.05 10.18
C ASN A 40 -9.26 -16.66 9.26
N VAL A 41 -8.94 -17.81 8.65
CA VAL A 41 -9.84 -18.47 7.71
C VAL A 41 -11.06 -19.02 8.44
N THR A 42 -12.25 -18.61 8.01
CA THR A 42 -13.55 -19.11 8.53
C THR A 42 -14.41 -19.62 7.39
N PHE A 43 -15.13 -20.71 7.66
CA PHE A 43 -16.00 -21.37 6.69
C PHE A 43 -17.45 -21.23 7.16
N LYS A 44 -18.32 -20.74 6.29
CA LYS A 44 -19.76 -20.67 6.53
C LYS A 44 -20.50 -20.95 5.23
N ASP A 45 -21.22 -22.07 5.21
CA ASP A 45 -21.98 -22.51 4.04
C ASP A 45 -21.09 -22.55 2.77
N ASP A 46 -21.49 -21.85 1.73
CA ASP A 46 -20.76 -21.72 0.46
C ASP A 46 -19.73 -20.57 0.44
N LYS A 47 -19.29 -20.10 1.63
CA LYS A 47 -18.38 -18.94 1.75
C LYS A 47 -17.18 -19.27 2.60
N ILE A 48 -16.03 -18.74 2.16
CA ILE A 48 -14.82 -18.64 2.95
C ILE A 48 -14.56 -17.15 3.20
N MET A 49 -14.35 -16.78 4.46
CA MET A 49 -13.87 -15.45 4.83
C MET A 49 -12.46 -15.59 5.40
N CYS A 50 -11.57 -14.73 4.98
CA CYS A 50 -10.21 -14.70 5.51
C CYS A 50 -9.60 -13.30 5.38
N VAL A 51 -8.54 -13.05 6.15
CA VAL A 51 -7.78 -11.80 6.08
C VAL A 51 -6.71 -11.94 5.01
N ALA A 52 -6.79 -11.10 3.98
CA ALA A 52 -5.80 -11.10 2.91
C ALA A 52 -4.43 -10.64 3.44
N PRO A 53 -3.33 -11.32 3.06
CA PRO A 53 -1.98 -10.91 3.40
C PRO A 53 -1.59 -9.62 2.65
N GLU A 54 -0.50 -8.99 3.05
CA GLU A 54 0.15 -7.95 2.24
C GLU A 54 0.71 -8.56 0.94
N HIS A 55 0.71 -7.78 -0.13
CA HIS A 55 1.20 -8.21 -1.44
C HIS A 55 1.62 -6.98 -2.27
N GLU A 56 2.52 -7.17 -3.21
CA GLU A 56 2.84 -6.13 -4.21
C GLU A 56 1.59 -5.73 -5.00
N ALA A 57 1.56 -4.48 -5.51
CA ALA A 57 0.45 -4.04 -6.35
C ALA A 57 0.35 -4.92 -7.62
N GLY A 58 -0.88 -5.26 -7.99
CA GLY A 58 -1.16 -6.13 -9.12
C GLY A 58 -2.10 -7.28 -8.80
N LYS A 59 -2.19 -8.23 -9.72
CA LYS A 59 -3.08 -9.38 -9.61
C LYS A 59 -2.42 -10.51 -8.83
N ALA A 60 -3.03 -10.93 -7.74
CA ALA A 60 -2.63 -12.09 -6.96
C ALA A 60 -3.66 -13.24 -7.12
N PRO A 61 -3.26 -14.42 -7.60
CA PRO A 61 -4.17 -15.54 -7.74
C PRO A 61 -4.59 -16.08 -6.38
N ILE A 62 -5.87 -16.48 -6.25
CA ILE A 62 -6.38 -17.15 -5.07
C ILE A 62 -6.32 -18.66 -5.30
N THR A 63 -5.65 -19.35 -4.40
CA THR A 63 -5.53 -20.82 -4.41
C THR A 63 -6.17 -21.39 -3.14
N ILE A 64 -7.04 -22.39 -3.32
CA ILE A 64 -7.65 -23.12 -2.22
C ILE A 64 -7.15 -24.56 -2.31
N ALA A 65 -6.38 -24.98 -1.31
CA ALA A 65 -5.84 -26.31 -1.19
C ALA A 65 -6.60 -27.08 -0.13
N VAL A 66 -7.13 -28.25 -0.50
CA VAL A 66 -7.79 -29.17 0.45
C VAL A 66 -6.69 -30.03 1.10
N ARG A 67 -6.70 -30.12 2.43
CA ARG A 67 -5.84 -31.06 3.16
C ARG A 67 -6.29 -32.48 2.84
N GLY A 68 -5.53 -33.18 1.99
CA GLY A 68 -5.77 -34.58 1.69
C GLY A 68 -5.70 -35.43 2.95
N HIS A 69 -6.65 -36.34 3.14
CA HIS A 69 -6.62 -37.33 4.20
C HIS A 69 -5.29 -38.10 4.19
N LYS A 70 -4.61 -38.02 5.34
CA LYS A 70 -3.58 -38.94 5.85
C LYS A 70 -2.62 -39.57 4.82
N ASN A 71 -1.50 -38.88 4.58
CA ASN A 71 -0.24 -39.61 4.55
C ASN A 71 0.85 -38.77 5.22
N ARG A 72 1.48 -39.37 6.23
CA ARG A 72 2.59 -38.80 6.99
C ARG A 72 3.72 -38.39 6.03
N GLY A 73 4.13 -37.13 6.12
CA GLY A 73 5.47 -36.74 5.67
C GLY A 73 5.62 -36.28 4.24
N ALA A 74 4.56 -35.92 3.51
CA ALA A 74 4.70 -35.30 2.22
C ALA A 74 4.78 -33.77 2.36
N ILE A 75 5.97 -33.23 2.13
CA ILE A 75 6.15 -31.85 1.66
C ILE A 75 5.23 -31.73 0.45
N LEU A 76 4.26 -30.81 0.49
CA LEU A 76 3.35 -30.56 -0.63
C LEU A 76 4.19 -30.11 -1.83
N SER A 77 4.47 -31.03 -2.74
CA SER A 77 5.03 -30.66 -4.03
C SER A 77 3.98 -29.90 -4.82
N GLU A 78 4.39 -28.84 -5.53
CA GLU A 78 3.51 -28.00 -6.35
C GLU A 78 2.63 -28.79 -7.35
N SER A 79 3.00 -30.03 -7.67
CA SER A 79 2.27 -30.94 -8.56
C SER A 79 0.99 -31.55 -7.95
N SER A 80 0.78 -31.45 -6.63
CA SER A 80 -0.41 -31.97 -5.95
C SER A 80 -1.53 -30.95 -5.79
N LEU A 81 -1.26 -29.68 -6.08
CA LEU A 81 -2.25 -28.63 -6.15
C LEU A 81 -3.03 -28.78 -7.47
N LYS A 82 -4.10 -29.55 -7.47
CA LYS A 82 -5.11 -29.44 -8.53
C LYS A 82 -5.68 -28.03 -8.45
N ALA A 83 -4.97 -27.08 -9.09
CA ALA A 83 -5.40 -25.71 -9.22
C ALA A 83 -6.80 -25.73 -9.83
N SER A 84 -7.79 -25.30 -9.08
CA SER A 84 -9.11 -25.03 -9.61
C SER A 84 -8.93 -24.15 -10.85
N GLN A 85 -9.36 -24.60 -12.03
CA GLN A 85 -9.21 -23.88 -13.31
C GLN A 85 -9.93 -22.52 -13.33
N ASN A 86 -10.62 -22.15 -12.29
CA ASN A 86 -11.23 -20.84 -12.11
C ASN A 86 -10.29 -19.97 -11.27
N ARG A 87 -9.37 -19.29 -11.93
CA ARG A 87 -8.40 -18.37 -11.32
C ARG A 87 -9.10 -17.08 -10.90
N ALA A 88 -9.72 -17.07 -9.73
CA ALA A 88 -10.08 -15.81 -9.10
C ALA A 88 -8.79 -15.08 -8.71
N CYS A 89 -8.65 -13.83 -9.12
CA CYS A 89 -7.53 -12.99 -8.74
C CYS A 89 -8.03 -11.84 -7.87
N LEU A 90 -7.31 -11.60 -6.77
CA LEU A 90 -7.45 -10.40 -5.97
C LEU A 90 -6.54 -9.33 -6.56
N MET A 91 -7.06 -8.11 -6.75
CA MET A 91 -6.27 -6.98 -7.22
C MET A 91 -5.75 -6.19 -6.02
N TYR A 92 -4.43 -6.05 -5.92
CA TYR A 92 -3.78 -5.20 -4.94
C TYR A 92 -3.48 -3.83 -5.54
N LEU A 93 -3.95 -2.78 -4.87
CA LEU A 93 -3.74 -1.39 -5.27
C LEU A 93 -2.56 -0.80 -4.50
N GLY A 94 -1.76 0.03 -5.16
CA GLY A 94 -0.73 0.84 -4.53
C GLY A 94 -1.33 1.89 -3.59
N PRO A 95 -0.50 2.60 -2.80
CA PRO A 95 -0.97 3.71 -1.99
C PRO A 95 -1.48 4.84 -2.90
N ILE A 96 -2.47 5.60 -2.41
CA ILE A 96 -3.03 6.76 -3.09
C ILE A 96 -2.79 7.98 -2.21
N VAL A 97 -2.22 9.05 -2.78
CA VAL A 97 -2.08 10.35 -2.13
C VAL A 97 -3.21 11.24 -2.63
N LEU A 98 -4.02 11.77 -1.70
CA LEU A 98 -5.18 12.60 -2.02
C LEU A 98 -4.90 14.09 -1.82
N SER A 99 -4.21 14.45 -0.75
CA SER A 99 -3.90 15.85 -0.43
C SER A 99 -2.74 15.97 0.56
N LEU A 100 -2.19 17.18 0.64
CA LEU A 100 -1.09 17.55 1.51
C LEU A 100 -1.47 18.77 2.37
N THR A 101 -0.89 18.86 3.57
CA THR A 101 -1.01 20.06 4.41
C THR A 101 0.28 20.27 5.21
N PRO A 102 0.97 21.41 5.05
CA PRO A 102 0.72 22.46 4.06
C PRO A 102 1.04 21.97 2.62
N ASP A 103 0.47 22.64 1.62
CA ASP A 103 0.77 22.38 0.18
C ASP A 103 1.93 23.24 -0.34
N HIS A 104 2.55 24.02 0.54
CA HIS A 104 3.74 24.84 0.29
C HIS A 104 4.66 24.81 1.50
N GLY A 105 5.93 25.11 1.28
CA GLY A 105 6.94 25.12 2.35
C GLY A 105 8.27 25.71 1.90
N PRO A 106 9.24 25.83 2.83
CA PRO A 106 10.58 26.28 2.51
C PRO A 106 11.35 25.19 1.76
N TRP A 107 12.12 25.57 0.74
CA TRP A 107 13.02 24.68 0.03
C TRP A 107 14.12 24.08 0.92
N SER A 108 14.46 24.79 2.01
CA SER A 108 15.44 24.35 3.00
C SER A 108 14.99 23.15 3.85
N GLY A 109 13.72 22.76 3.73
CA GLY A 109 13.16 21.68 4.51
C GLY A 109 12.84 22.05 5.97
N GLY A 110 12.67 21.03 6.82
CA GLY A 110 12.35 21.19 8.24
C GLY A 110 10.86 21.41 8.53
N GLU A 111 10.01 21.44 7.51
CA GLU A 111 8.56 21.59 7.67
C GLU A 111 7.91 20.23 7.93
N LYS A 112 6.91 20.22 8.83
CA LYS A 112 6.07 19.04 9.04
C LYS A 112 4.98 19.00 7.99
N LEU A 113 5.08 17.99 7.12
CA LEU A 113 4.11 17.73 6.08
C LEU A 113 3.16 16.63 6.53
N ARG A 114 1.86 16.92 6.48
CA ARG A 114 0.81 15.93 6.68
C ARG A 114 0.26 15.48 5.33
N ILE A 115 0.21 14.17 5.13
CA ILE A 115 -0.19 13.55 3.89
C ILE A 115 -1.48 12.77 4.16
N PHE A 116 -2.52 13.04 3.35
CA PHE A 116 -3.79 12.35 3.39
C PHE A 116 -3.92 11.43 2.17
N GLY A 117 -4.43 10.23 2.38
CA GLY A 117 -4.56 9.27 1.30
C GLY A 117 -5.18 7.95 1.72
N GLU A 118 -4.90 6.91 0.98
CA GLU A 118 -5.36 5.55 1.25
C GLU A 118 -4.25 4.53 1.00
N GLY A 119 -4.37 3.38 1.67
CA GLY A 119 -3.43 2.27 1.44
C GLY A 119 -2.06 2.44 2.08
N PHE A 120 -1.91 3.31 3.08
CA PHE A 120 -0.64 3.55 3.77
C PHE A 120 -0.20 2.41 4.70
N GLY A 121 -1.06 1.39 4.87
CA GLY A 121 -0.72 0.24 5.71
C GLY A 121 -0.81 0.54 7.21
N ASN A 122 -0.09 -0.25 7.99
CA ASN A 122 -0.09 -0.18 9.46
C ASN A 122 1.31 -0.24 10.08
N ARG A 123 2.36 -0.21 9.27
CA ARG A 123 3.76 -0.29 9.72
C ARG A 123 4.58 0.84 9.12
N GLU A 124 5.08 1.75 9.96
CA GLU A 124 5.88 2.91 9.54
C GLU A 124 7.15 2.51 8.78
N LYS A 125 7.80 1.43 9.19
CA LYS A 125 9.05 0.95 8.58
C LYS A 125 8.94 0.56 7.10
N ASP A 126 7.73 0.29 6.64
CA ASP A 126 7.47 -0.12 5.26
C ASP A 126 7.10 1.08 4.38
N ILE A 127 7.06 2.29 4.98
CA ILE A 127 6.64 3.52 4.31
C ILE A 127 7.86 4.41 4.05
N ARG A 128 7.95 4.91 2.84
CA ARG A 128 8.89 5.94 2.41
C ARG A 128 8.12 7.05 1.71
N VAL A 129 8.48 8.28 2.00
CA VAL A 129 7.91 9.47 1.34
C VAL A 129 9.03 10.20 0.63
N SER A 130 8.83 10.54 -0.63
CA SER A 130 9.80 11.28 -1.44
C SER A 130 9.18 12.56 -1.99
N ILE A 131 9.91 13.67 -1.91
CA ILE A 131 9.54 14.99 -2.44
C ILE A 131 10.63 15.41 -3.44
N GLY A 132 10.26 15.51 -4.71
CA GLY A 132 11.22 15.86 -5.77
C GLY A 132 12.44 14.93 -5.83
N GLY A 133 12.25 13.64 -5.44
CA GLY A 133 13.34 12.65 -5.38
C GLY A 133 14.12 12.62 -4.07
N THR A 134 13.87 13.55 -3.14
CA THR A 134 14.51 13.58 -1.81
C THR A 134 13.57 12.97 -0.76
N ASP A 135 14.08 12.02 0.02
CA ASP A 135 13.29 11.33 1.05
C ASP A 135 13.02 12.21 2.26
N CYS A 136 11.77 12.22 2.72
CA CYS A 136 11.38 12.81 4.00
C CYS A 136 12.01 12.04 5.16
N LYS A 137 12.21 12.73 6.30
CA LYS A 137 12.59 12.12 7.59
C LYS A 137 11.38 11.99 8.50
N ASN A 138 11.57 11.23 9.59
CA ASN A 138 10.60 11.14 10.68
C ASN A 138 9.17 10.84 10.19
N VAL A 139 9.06 9.81 9.33
CA VAL A 139 7.76 9.36 8.83
C VAL A 139 6.99 8.70 9.95
N HIS A 140 5.82 9.26 10.31
CA HIS A 140 4.93 8.76 11.34
C HIS A 140 3.53 8.50 10.79
N LEU A 141 3.07 7.26 10.95
CA LEU A 141 1.74 6.85 10.54
C LEU A 141 0.73 7.16 11.64
N LYS A 142 -0.19 8.12 11.41
CA LYS A 142 -1.28 8.45 12.35
C LYS A 142 -2.47 7.51 12.18
N SER A 143 -2.72 7.05 10.97
CA SER A 143 -3.73 6.07 10.62
C SER A 143 -3.44 5.50 9.22
N GLN A 144 -4.21 4.52 8.77
CA GLN A 144 -4.08 3.99 7.40
C GLN A 144 -4.33 5.03 6.29
N LYS A 145 -4.83 6.22 6.66
CA LYS A 145 -5.19 7.31 5.74
C LYS A 145 -4.40 8.60 5.98
N ILE A 146 -3.63 8.69 7.06
CA ILE A 146 -2.94 9.93 7.46
C ILE A 146 -1.54 9.59 7.93
N MET A 147 -0.56 10.25 7.36
CA MET A 147 0.83 10.22 7.83
C MET A 147 1.41 11.62 7.94
N GLU A 148 2.47 11.75 8.70
CA GLU A 148 3.26 12.96 8.84
C GLU A 148 4.72 12.63 8.55
N CYS A 149 5.44 13.56 7.95
CA CYS A 149 6.89 13.49 7.80
C CYS A 149 7.51 14.87 7.86
N GLU A 150 8.83 14.92 7.98
CA GLU A 150 9.60 16.16 7.96
C GLU A 150 10.28 16.30 6.61
N THR A 151 10.02 17.44 5.93
CA THR A 151 10.61 17.73 4.63
C THR A 151 12.12 17.93 4.76
N GLN A 152 12.85 17.56 3.71
CA GLN A 152 14.28 17.76 3.63
C GLN A 152 14.59 18.83 2.57
N PRO A 153 15.80 19.43 2.59
CA PRO A 153 16.20 20.38 1.55
C PRO A 153 15.99 19.78 0.17
N SER A 154 15.33 20.54 -0.71
CA SER A 154 15.00 20.15 -2.07
C SER A 154 15.10 21.34 -3.01
N GLN A 155 14.77 21.19 -4.28
CA GLN A 155 14.74 22.28 -5.24
C GLN A 155 13.51 23.17 -5.02
N THR A 156 13.63 24.45 -5.38
CA THR A 156 12.49 25.38 -5.40
C THR A 156 11.53 25.05 -6.54
N GLY A 157 10.26 25.44 -6.39
CA GLY A 157 9.21 25.22 -7.37
C GLY A 157 8.30 24.08 -7.01
N GLU A 158 7.61 23.56 -7.99
CA GLU A 158 6.71 22.42 -7.84
C GLU A 158 7.50 21.12 -7.71
N GLN A 159 7.21 20.37 -6.67
CA GLN A 159 7.87 19.10 -6.40
C GLN A 159 6.81 17.98 -6.21
N ASP A 160 7.01 16.90 -6.93
CA ASP A 160 6.17 15.70 -6.81
C ASP A 160 6.34 15.05 -5.44
N VAL A 161 5.24 14.77 -4.77
CA VAL A 161 5.21 13.98 -3.54
C VAL A 161 4.72 12.57 -3.87
N ARG A 162 5.56 11.59 -3.58
CA ARG A 162 5.26 10.17 -3.78
C ARG A 162 5.39 9.41 -2.46
N VAL A 163 4.43 8.54 -2.24
CA VAL A 163 4.43 7.61 -1.10
C VAL A 163 4.72 6.21 -1.60
N PHE A 164 5.61 5.52 -0.92
CA PHE A 164 5.95 4.13 -1.18
C PHE A 164 5.54 3.30 0.03
N VAL A 165 4.83 2.22 -0.21
CA VAL A 165 4.46 1.23 0.83
C VAL A 165 4.92 -0.14 0.35
N ASN A 166 5.75 -0.82 1.15
CA ASN A 166 6.39 -2.09 0.76
C ASN A 166 7.10 -2.01 -0.62
N GLY A 167 7.71 -0.85 -0.93
CA GLY A 167 8.36 -0.62 -2.22
C GLY A 167 7.44 -0.25 -3.38
N VAL A 168 6.13 -0.31 -3.20
CA VAL A 168 5.14 0.08 -4.21
C VAL A 168 4.86 1.57 -4.14
N SER A 169 5.10 2.29 -5.22
CA SER A 169 4.86 3.73 -5.34
C SER A 169 3.37 4.04 -5.51
N SER A 170 2.94 5.21 -5.02
CA SER A 170 1.67 5.80 -5.44
C SER A 170 1.66 6.01 -6.96
N GLU A 171 0.51 5.69 -7.60
CA GLU A 171 0.35 5.84 -9.06
C GLU A 171 0.28 7.31 -9.44
N GLU A 172 -0.45 8.11 -8.65
CA GLU A 172 -0.55 9.56 -8.82
C GLU A 172 0.35 10.28 -7.83
N SER A 173 0.92 11.41 -8.24
CA SER A 173 1.65 12.33 -7.40
C SER A 173 0.81 13.55 -7.09
N VAL A 174 0.93 14.06 -5.87
CA VAL A 174 0.42 15.37 -5.47
C VAL A 174 1.61 16.31 -5.39
N VAL A 175 1.42 17.56 -5.78
CA VAL A 175 2.49 18.55 -5.86
C VAL A 175 2.53 19.39 -4.59
N ILE A 176 3.75 19.65 -4.08
CA ILE A 176 4.05 20.66 -3.07
C ILE A 176 4.84 21.81 -3.69
N HIS A 177 4.51 23.04 -3.32
CA HIS A 177 5.21 24.24 -3.80
C HIS A 177 6.30 24.64 -2.82
N LEU A 178 7.57 24.48 -3.17
CA LEU A 178 8.71 24.87 -2.34
C LEU A 178 9.22 26.25 -2.75
N ARG A 179 9.33 27.17 -1.79
CA ARG A 179 9.73 28.56 -2.01
C ARG A 179 11.07 28.85 -1.39
N SER A 180 11.85 29.75 -2.02
CA SER A 180 13.02 30.33 -1.39
C SER A 180 12.58 31.19 -0.18
N THR A 181 13.27 30.99 0.93
CA THR A 181 13.09 31.82 2.15
C THR A 181 13.96 33.08 2.12
N ASP A 182 14.69 33.28 1.03
CA ASP A 182 15.47 34.51 0.87
C ASP A 182 14.50 35.69 0.75
N PHE A 183 14.26 36.36 1.85
CA PHE A 183 13.77 37.72 1.85
C PHE A 183 14.89 38.56 1.20
N GLY A 184 14.80 38.73 -0.13
CA GLY A 184 15.64 39.67 -0.83
C GLY A 184 15.42 41.04 -0.21
N TYR A 185 16.34 41.48 0.64
CA TYR A 185 16.48 42.89 0.91
C TYR A 185 16.86 43.52 -0.42
N HIS A 186 15.86 44.04 -1.12
CA HIS A 186 16.05 44.97 -2.19
C HIS A 186 16.66 46.23 -1.52
N LEU A 187 17.98 46.22 -1.39
CA LEU A 187 18.74 47.46 -1.22
C LEU A 187 18.56 48.23 -2.53
N SER A 188 17.50 49.04 -2.61
CA SER A 188 17.44 50.09 -3.60
C SER A 188 18.61 51.01 -3.32
N SER A 189 19.68 50.85 -4.09
CA SER A 189 20.76 51.83 -4.16
C SER A 189 20.17 53.14 -4.63
N ILE A 190 19.88 54.01 -3.69
CA ILE A 190 19.61 55.42 -3.98
C ILE A 190 21.00 55.99 -4.26
N CYS A 191 21.41 56.08 -5.53
CA CYS A 191 22.44 56.99 -5.97
C CYS A 191 21.86 58.41 -5.89
N THR A 192 22.22 59.15 -4.86
CA THR A 192 22.09 60.59 -4.85
C THR A 192 23.38 61.21 -5.41
N LEU A 193 23.23 61.98 -6.48
CA LEU A 193 24.19 62.93 -6.99
C LEU A 193 24.40 64.08 -6.00
#